data_64609b8b23037c93ade5d2ca36a6dca5
#
_entry.id   64609b8b23037c93ade5d2ca36a6dca5
#
_cell.length_a   1.000
_cell.length_b   1.000
_cell.length_c   1.000
_cell.angle_alpha   90.00
_cell.angle_beta   90.00
_cell.angle_gamma   90.00
#
_symmetry.space_group_name_H-M   'P 1'
#
loop_
_entity.id
_entity.type
_entity.pdbx_description
1 polymer ?
#
loop_
_entity_poly.entity_id
_entity_poly.type
_entity_poly.pdbx_seq_one_letter_code
_entity_poly.pdbx_strand_id
1 'polypeptide(L)'
;YKHNKNKRDIFNCIFEYVCQLDVERSRKSGVPEQDYSDMPEAFSHVLPKSLGDYMKAQFHYWSEDEIACNFRKMLTLEQYKSSEMSALYQKVLVSGPLEYIERLLCEMSKRQKKQLPSPHALAIEFYSPFYLLLSMSDGVERKETKEEIAKSYECYIDDFLQRHFSQKLKEERTSAAQEITPEENEPVVSSSGRDTTKYMLDGKRYAKNRLVL
;
A
#
# COMPACT_ATOMS: atom_id res chain seq x y z
N TYR A 1 27.36 -11.12 8.96
CA TYR A 1 27.77 -10.24 10.10
C TYR A 1 28.86 -9.21 9.74
N LYS A 2 29.49 -9.25 8.56
CA LYS A 2 30.62 -8.38 8.23
C LYS A 2 30.29 -6.98 7.71
N HIS A 3 29.01 -6.64 7.44
CA HIS A 3 28.66 -5.38 6.78
C HIS A 3 27.81 -4.40 7.64
N ASN A 4 27.20 -4.85 8.73
CA ASN A 4 26.37 -3.98 9.58
C ASN A 4 27.14 -3.59 10.84
N LYS A 5 27.47 -2.30 10.96
CA LYS A 5 28.30 -1.79 12.07
C LYS A 5 27.51 -1.57 13.36
N ASN A 6 26.18 -1.41 13.27
CA ASN A 6 25.32 -1.15 14.42
C ASN A 6 23.87 -1.60 14.20
N LYS A 7 23.04 -1.51 15.25
CA LYS A 7 21.60 -1.85 15.22
C LYS A 7 20.84 -1.05 14.15
N ARG A 8 21.21 0.21 13.92
CA ARG A 8 20.58 1.10 12.94
C ARG A 8 20.82 0.63 11.51
N ASP A 9 22.03 0.16 11.19
CA ASP A 9 22.34 -0.37 9.85
C ASP A 9 21.50 -1.61 9.54
N ILE A 10 21.32 -2.50 10.52
CA ILE A 10 20.47 -3.70 10.39
C ILE A 10 19.03 -3.28 10.14
N PHE A 11 18.54 -2.32 10.92
CA PHE A 11 17.20 -1.79 10.77
C PHE A 11 16.95 -1.22 9.37
N ASN A 12 17.87 -0.39 8.88
CA ASN A 12 17.77 0.20 7.55
C ASN A 12 17.79 -0.86 6.45
N CYS A 13 18.62 -1.90 6.56
CA CYS A 13 18.63 -3.01 5.60
C CYS A 13 17.29 -3.77 5.56
N ILE A 14 16.69 -4.02 6.72
CA ILE A 14 15.36 -4.67 6.78
C ILE A 14 14.30 -3.76 6.18
N PHE A 15 14.32 -2.47 6.50
CA PHE A 15 13.40 -1.50 5.94
C PHE A 15 13.50 -1.42 4.41
N GLU A 16 14.73 -1.34 3.85
CA GLU A 16 14.96 -1.37 2.40
C GLU A 16 14.38 -2.64 1.75
N TYR A 17 14.61 -3.79 2.37
CA TYR A 17 14.10 -5.07 1.89
C TYR A 17 12.56 -5.10 1.88
N VAL A 18 11.92 -4.66 2.97
CA VAL A 18 10.47 -4.59 3.06
C VAL A 18 9.89 -3.64 2.00
N CYS A 19 10.54 -2.48 1.76
CA CYS A 19 10.15 -1.56 0.70
C CYS A 19 10.25 -2.17 -0.70
N GLN A 20 11.30 -2.93 -1.00
CA GLN A 20 11.45 -3.61 -2.30
C GLN A 20 10.33 -4.64 -2.53
N LEU A 21 10.00 -5.42 -1.52
CA LEU A 21 8.91 -6.39 -1.62
C LEU A 21 7.55 -5.71 -1.79
N ASP A 22 7.37 -4.53 -1.21
CA ASP A 22 6.14 -3.74 -1.42
C ASP A 22 5.99 -3.27 -2.86
N VAL A 23 7.09 -2.80 -3.48
CA VAL A 23 7.12 -2.46 -4.91
C VAL A 23 6.66 -3.64 -5.77
N GLU A 24 7.18 -4.83 -5.49
CA GLU A 24 6.82 -6.03 -6.24
C GLU A 24 5.34 -6.41 -6.07
N ARG A 25 4.81 -6.30 -4.84
CA ARG A 25 3.37 -6.57 -4.59
C ARG A 25 2.48 -5.55 -5.29
N SER A 26 2.83 -4.27 -5.22
CA SER A 26 2.10 -3.20 -5.91
C SER A 26 2.01 -3.49 -7.42
N ARG A 27 3.15 -3.83 -8.03
CA ARG A 27 3.22 -4.17 -9.47
C ARG A 27 2.38 -5.39 -9.82
N LYS A 28 2.47 -6.47 -9.04
CA LYS A 28 1.68 -7.69 -9.25
C LYS A 28 0.18 -7.45 -9.17
N SER A 29 -0.25 -6.56 -8.30
CA SER A 29 -1.66 -6.24 -8.09
C SER A 29 -2.18 -5.14 -9.02
N GLY A 30 -1.31 -4.48 -9.79
CA GLY A 30 -1.70 -3.38 -10.68
C GLY A 30 -2.11 -2.10 -9.94
N VAL A 31 -1.45 -1.83 -8.80
CA VAL A 31 -1.57 -0.55 -8.08
C VAL A 31 -0.29 0.27 -8.24
N PRO A 32 -0.35 1.62 -8.15
CA PRO A 32 0.82 2.47 -8.33
C PRO A 32 1.96 2.16 -7.36
N GLU A 33 3.17 2.10 -7.89
CA GLU A 33 4.40 1.92 -7.12
C GLU A 33 4.97 3.25 -6.62
N GLN A 34 4.51 4.36 -7.19
CA GLN A 34 5.01 5.71 -6.97
C GLN A 34 4.02 6.53 -6.17
N ASP A 35 4.51 7.63 -5.62
CA ASP A 35 3.66 8.56 -4.89
C ASP A 35 2.65 9.26 -5.82
N TYR A 36 1.51 9.63 -5.27
CA TYR A 36 0.48 10.38 -5.99
C TYR A 36 1.02 11.68 -6.59
N SER A 37 1.93 12.36 -5.90
CA SER A 37 2.57 13.60 -6.38
C SER A 37 3.41 13.40 -7.63
N ASP A 38 3.97 12.21 -7.81
CA ASP A 38 4.86 11.89 -8.92
C ASP A 38 4.11 11.38 -10.15
N MET A 39 3.03 10.61 -9.94
CA MET A 39 2.21 10.04 -11.02
C MET A 39 0.72 10.00 -10.66
N PRO A 40 0.01 11.14 -10.60
CA PRO A 40 -1.42 11.18 -10.26
C PRO A 40 -2.30 10.35 -11.19
N GLU A 41 -1.96 10.30 -12.48
CA GLU A 41 -2.69 9.56 -13.52
C GLU A 41 -2.67 8.05 -13.27
N ALA A 42 -1.61 7.50 -12.70
CA ALA A 42 -1.54 6.08 -12.37
C ALA A 42 -2.61 5.67 -11.35
N PHE A 43 -2.93 6.57 -10.41
CA PHE A 43 -3.99 6.34 -9.41
C PHE A 43 -5.38 6.34 -10.02
N SER A 44 -5.61 7.13 -11.06
CA SER A 44 -6.91 7.22 -11.73
C SER A 44 -7.31 5.94 -12.48
N HIS A 45 -6.34 5.09 -12.82
CA HIS A 45 -6.55 3.86 -13.57
C HIS A 45 -6.70 2.61 -12.67
N VAL A 46 -6.53 2.73 -11.36
CA VAL A 46 -6.66 1.59 -10.45
C VAL A 46 -8.08 1.06 -10.41
N LEU A 47 -8.22 -0.26 -10.59
CA LEU A 47 -9.50 -0.94 -10.47
C LEU A 47 -9.80 -1.33 -9.01
N PRO A 48 -11.08 -1.38 -8.59
CA PRO A 48 -11.45 -1.88 -7.27
C PRO A 48 -10.86 -3.25 -6.97
N LYS A 49 -10.86 -4.15 -7.96
CA LYS A 49 -10.26 -5.48 -7.85
C LYS A 49 -8.76 -5.41 -7.55
N SER A 50 -8.01 -4.55 -8.26
CA SER A 50 -6.56 -4.38 -8.06
C SER A 50 -6.25 -3.92 -6.63
N LEU A 51 -7.01 -2.96 -6.11
CA LEU A 51 -6.89 -2.53 -4.73
C LEU A 51 -7.20 -3.67 -3.75
N GLY A 52 -8.25 -4.45 -4.01
CA GLY A 52 -8.61 -5.60 -3.18
C GLY A 52 -7.52 -6.67 -3.16
N ASP A 53 -7.02 -7.06 -4.33
CA ASP A 53 -5.95 -8.06 -4.47
C ASP A 53 -4.66 -7.58 -3.76
N TYR A 54 -4.32 -6.28 -3.87
CA TYR A 54 -3.18 -5.69 -3.18
C TYR A 54 -3.34 -5.76 -1.66
N MET A 55 -4.49 -5.34 -1.13
CA MET A 55 -4.72 -5.32 0.32
C MET A 55 -4.73 -6.73 0.94
N LYS A 56 -5.29 -7.71 0.22
CA LYS A 56 -5.22 -9.12 0.65
C LYS A 56 -3.78 -9.63 0.67
N ALA A 57 -3.01 -9.36 -0.39
CA ALA A 57 -1.59 -9.72 -0.45
C ALA A 57 -0.76 -9.04 0.66
N GLN A 58 -1.07 -7.79 1.01
CA GLN A 58 -0.45 -7.08 2.12
C GLN A 58 -0.77 -7.73 3.45
N PHE A 59 -2.03 -8.13 3.67
CA PHE A 59 -2.42 -8.78 4.93
C PHE A 59 -1.66 -10.09 5.13
N HIS A 60 -1.61 -10.96 4.12
CA HIS A 60 -0.83 -12.20 4.16
C HIS A 60 0.65 -11.94 4.41
N TYR A 61 1.24 -10.97 3.72
CA TYR A 61 2.64 -10.62 3.94
C TYR A 61 2.93 -10.19 5.38
N TRP A 62 2.13 -9.26 5.92
CA TRP A 62 2.35 -8.74 7.25
C TRP A 62 1.96 -9.70 8.39
N SER A 63 1.17 -10.75 8.10
CA SER A 63 0.73 -11.76 9.07
C SER A 63 1.53 -13.07 9.01
N GLU A 64 2.13 -13.40 7.86
CA GLU A 64 2.73 -14.72 7.61
C GLU A 64 4.23 -14.68 7.34
N ASP A 65 4.74 -13.63 6.69
CA ASP A 65 6.18 -13.49 6.44
C ASP A 65 6.92 -13.15 7.74
N GLU A 66 7.90 -13.99 8.10
CA GLU A 66 8.61 -13.87 9.37
C GLU A 66 9.36 -12.53 9.50
N ILE A 67 9.97 -12.05 8.43
CA ILE A 67 10.72 -10.79 8.43
C ILE A 67 9.77 -9.61 8.60
N ALA A 68 8.66 -9.60 7.85
CA ALA A 68 7.65 -8.57 7.94
C ALA A 68 6.98 -8.51 9.31
N CYS A 69 6.56 -9.68 9.84
CA CYS A 69 5.98 -9.79 11.18
C CYS A 69 6.91 -9.24 12.26
N ASN A 70 8.17 -9.66 12.24
CA ASN A 70 9.16 -9.24 13.23
C ASN A 70 9.52 -7.76 13.07
N PHE A 71 9.63 -7.27 11.85
CA PHE A 71 9.87 -5.85 11.57
C PHE A 71 8.71 -4.97 12.07
N ARG A 72 7.46 -5.35 11.80
CA ARG A 72 6.28 -4.64 12.30
C ARG A 72 6.23 -4.61 13.83
N LYS A 73 6.45 -5.75 14.49
CA LYS A 73 6.49 -5.84 15.95
C LYS A 73 7.61 -4.98 16.53
N MET A 74 8.78 -5.01 15.91
CA MET A 74 9.91 -4.16 16.30
C MET A 74 9.56 -2.67 16.16
N LEU A 75 8.99 -2.24 15.03
CA LEU A 75 8.55 -0.85 14.83
C LEU A 75 7.54 -0.42 15.90
N THR A 76 6.59 -1.29 16.22
CA THR A 76 5.57 -1.04 17.25
C THR A 76 6.22 -0.79 18.63
N LEU A 77 7.27 -1.52 18.98
CA LEU A 77 7.98 -1.33 20.24
C LEU A 77 8.91 -0.11 20.23
N GLU A 78 9.57 0.16 19.10
CA GLU A 78 10.56 1.24 18.98
C GLU A 78 9.90 2.62 18.83
N GLN A 79 8.64 2.73 18.40
CA GLN A 79 7.96 4.03 18.21
C GLN A 79 7.92 4.92 19.44
N TYR A 80 7.98 4.33 20.63
CA TYR A 80 7.95 5.06 21.91
C TYR A 80 9.34 5.51 22.39
N LYS A 81 10.43 5.14 21.70
CA LYS A 81 11.80 5.43 22.15
C LYS A 81 12.36 6.74 21.59
N SER A 82 11.87 7.19 20.44
CA SER A 82 12.29 8.45 19.85
C SER A 82 11.26 8.98 18.85
N SER A 83 11.30 10.31 18.62
CA SER A 83 10.45 10.95 17.60
C SER A 83 10.73 10.44 16.17
N GLU A 84 11.99 10.08 15.88
CA GLU A 84 12.39 9.50 14.60
C GLU A 84 11.72 8.14 14.38
N MET A 85 11.73 7.26 15.37
CA MET A 85 11.09 5.95 15.30
C MET A 85 9.58 6.06 15.27
N SER A 86 9.01 7.02 16.01
CA SER A 86 7.57 7.31 15.93
C SER A 86 7.17 7.77 14.52
N ALA A 87 7.94 8.69 13.92
CA ALA A 87 7.69 9.15 12.56
C ALA A 87 7.79 8.01 11.53
N LEU A 88 8.76 7.11 11.70
CA LEU A 88 8.90 5.94 10.83
C LEU A 88 7.73 4.96 10.98
N TYR A 89 7.31 4.68 12.21
CA TYR A 89 6.14 3.86 12.49
C TYR A 89 4.87 4.45 11.82
N GLN A 90 4.64 5.76 11.99
CA GLN A 90 3.52 6.45 11.36
C GLN A 90 3.58 6.33 9.84
N LYS A 91 4.76 6.56 9.26
CA LYS A 91 4.96 6.48 7.81
C LYS A 91 4.71 5.08 7.25
N VAL A 92 5.19 4.05 7.93
CA VAL A 92 5.16 2.67 7.40
C VAL A 92 3.82 2.00 7.66
N LEU A 93 3.22 2.25 8.83
CA LEU A 93 2.10 1.44 9.30
C LEU A 93 0.81 2.23 9.53
N VAL A 94 0.81 3.55 9.61
CA VAL A 94 -0.38 4.33 10.02
C VAL A 94 -0.77 5.37 8.98
N SER A 95 -0.23 6.60 9.11
CA SER A 95 -0.64 7.74 8.28
C SER A 95 -0.27 7.54 6.82
N GLY A 96 0.88 6.94 6.57
CA GLY A 96 1.33 6.70 5.22
C GLY A 96 0.40 5.81 4.41
N PRO A 97 0.10 4.57 4.85
CA PRO A 97 -0.88 3.71 4.20
C PRO A 97 -2.27 4.35 4.08
N LEU A 98 -2.71 5.05 5.12
CA LEU A 98 -4.00 5.71 5.13
C LEU A 98 -4.10 6.79 4.02
N GLU A 99 -3.07 7.62 3.86
CA GLU A 99 -3.02 8.64 2.81
C GLU A 99 -3.03 8.01 1.41
N TYR A 100 -2.27 6.93 1.21
CA TYR A 100 -2.23 6.20 -0.05
C TYR A 100 -3.61 5.65 -0.42
N ILE A 101 -4.27 4.97 0.52
CA ILE A 101 -5.62 4.43 0.33
C ILE A 101 -6.63 5.55 0.07
N GLU A 102 -6.57 6.65 0.82
CA GLU A 102 -7.43 7.82 0.62
C GLU A 102 -7.32 8.35 -0.82
N ARG A 103 -6.10 8.48 -1.36
CA ARG A 103 -5.87 8.91 -2.74
C ARG A 103 -6.47 7.93 -3.75
N LEU A 104 -6.24 6.64 -3.57
CA LEU A 104 -6.83 5.61 -4.45
C LEU A 104 -8.36 5.67 -4.44
N LEU A 105 -8.99 5.67 -3.27
CA LEU A 105 -10.44 5.72 -3.15
C LEU A 105 -11.02 7.01 -3.72
N CYS A 106 -10.33 8.14 -3.55
CA CYS A 106 -10.71 9.43 -4.11
C CYS A 106 -10.71 9.39 -5.65
N GLU A 107 -9.62 8.90 -6.28
CA GLU A 107 -9.53 8.82 -7.73
C GLU A 107 -10.53 7.82 -8.32
N MET A 108 -10.69 6.65 -7.69
CA MET A 108 -11.70 5.66 -8.09
C MET A 108 -13.11 6.25 -8.04
N SER A 109 -13.42 7.06 -7.05
CA SER A 109 -14.74 7.71 -6.92
C SER A 109 -14.98 8.79 -7.96
N LYS A 110 -13.97 9.60 -8.27
CA LYS A 110 -14.03 10.61 -9.36
C LYS A 110 -14.35 9.93 -10.69
N ARG A 111 -13.66 8.82 -10.99
CA ARG A 111 -13.88 8.06 -12.22
C ARG A 111 -15.30 7.49 -12.31
N GLN A 112 -15.86 7.02 -11.20
CA GLN A 112 -17.24 6.53 -11.15
C GLN A 112 -18.28 7.64 -11.04
N LYS A 113 -17.87 8.91 -11.06
CA LYS A 113 -18.75 10.06 -10.82
C LYS A 113 -19.58 9.93 -9.53
N LYS A 114 -19.00 9.23 -8.54
CA LYS A 114 -19.63 9.00 -7.24
C LYS A 114 -19.10 10.01 -6.26
N GLN A 115 -20.00 10.77 -5.63
CA GLN A 115 -19.64 11.69 -4.58
C GLN A 115 -19.48 10.91 -3.28
N LEU A 116 -18.27 10.93 -2.71
CA LEU A 116 -18.02 10.37 -1.39
C LEU A 116 -18.33 11.43 -0.32
N PRO A 117 -19.01 11.07 0.76
CA PRO A 117 -19.30 12.01 1.85
C PRO A 117 -18.01 12.51 2.53
N SER A 118 -17.02 11.63 2.70
CA SER A 118 -15.69 11.95 3.23
C SER A 118 -14.70 10.88 2.75
N PRO A 119 -13.79 11.20 1.82
CA PRO A 119 -12.74 10.26 1.39
C PRO A 119 -11.89 9.76 2.55
N HIS A 120 -11.54 10.64 3.47
CA HIS A 120 -10.75 10.30 4.65
C HIS A 120 -11.48 9.30 5.58
N ALA A 121 -12.75 9.54 5.89
CA ALA A 121 -13.53 8.60 6.70
C ALA A 121 -13.67 7.24 6.04
N LEU A 122 -13.83 7.22 4.71
CA LEU A 122 -13.90 5.98 3.95
C LEU A 122 -12.57 5.23 3.96
N ALA A 123 -11.45 5.94 3.88
CA ALA A 123 -10.11 5.35 3.99
C ALA A 123 -9.87 4.76 5.40
N ILE A 124 -10.32 5.45 6.46
CA ILE A 124 -10.28 4.93 7.83
C ILE A 124 -11.13 3.66 7.93
N GLU A 125 -12.38 3.67 7.43
CA GLU A 125 -13.23 2.48 7.42
C GLU A 125 -12.54 1.31 6.73
N PHE A 126 -11.97 1.54 5.55
CA PHE A 126 -11.31 0.52 4.74
C PHE A 126 -10.08 -0.07 5.41
N TYR A 127 -9.26 0.77 6.03
CA TYR A 127 -7.95 0.35 6.56
C TYR A 127 -7.99 -0.13 8.02
N SER A 128 -8.93 0.32 8.84
CA SER A 128 -8.96 -0.03 10.27
C SER A 128 -8.98 -1.53 10.57
N PRO A 129 -9.74 -2.39 9.84
CA PRO A 129 -9.74 -3.82 10.11
C PRO A 129 -8.41 -4.51 9.88
N PHE A 130 -7.55 -3.96 9.03
CA PHE A 130 -6.20 -4.45 8.81
C PHE A 130 -5.42 -4.56 10.11
N TYR A 131 -5.40 -3.49 10.90
CA TYR A 131 -4.71 -3.47 12.20
C TYR A 131 -5.34 -4.37 13.24
N LEU A 132 -6.66 -4.33 13.34
CA LEU A 132 -7.38 -5.17 14.31
C LEU A 132 -7.07 -6.64 14.06
N LEU A 133 -7.21 -7.09 12.82
CA LEU A 133 -7.03 -8.49 12.46
C LEU A 133 -5.57 -8.94 12.48
N LEU A 134 -4.61 -8.06 12.14
CA LEU A 134 -3.18 -8.33 12.36
C LEU A 134 -2.88 -8.53 13.86
N SER A 135 -3.40 -7.66 14.71
CA SER A 135 -3.22 -7.80 16.16
C SER A 135 -3.83 -9.10 16.70
N MET A 136 -4.99 -9.49 16.19
CA MET A 136 -5.61 -10.78 16.52
C MET A 136 -4.73 -11.95 16.05
N SER A 137 -4.20 -11.89 14.83
CA SER A 137 -3.31 -12.92 14.27
C SER A 137 -2.02 -13.07 15.07
N ASP A 138 -1.47 -11.97 15.62
CA ASP A 138 -0.28 -12.02 16.48
C ASP A 138 -0.50 -12.76 17.80
N GLY A 139 -1.73 -12.73 18.33
CA GLY A 139 -2.11 -13.40 19.57
C GLY A 139 -2.42 -14.89 19.43
N VAL A 140 -2.36 -15.44 18.23
CA VAL A 140 -2.77 -16.80 17.92
C VAL A 140 -1.59 -17.64 17.43
N GLU A 141 -1.41 -18.84 18.02
CA GLU A 141 -0.38 -19.79 17.58
C GLU A 141 -0.90 -20.79 16.54
N ARG A 142 -2.20 -21.14 16.59
CA ARG A 142 -2.78 -22.14 15.70
C ARG A 142 -2.91 -21.61 14.28
N LYS A 143 -2.37 -22.37 13.32
CA LYS A 143 -2.38 -22.02 11.90
C LYS A 143 -3.80 -21.87 11.35
N GLU A 144 -4.71 -22.78 11.71
CA GLU A 144 -6.10 -22.78 11.26
C GLU A 144 -6.83 -21.50 11.67
N THR A 145 -6.58 -21.02 12.90
CA THR A 145 -7.18 -19.77 13.39
C THR A 145 -6.59 -18.54 12.67
N LYS A 146 -5.30 -18.56 12.31
CA LYS A 146 -4.70 -17.48 11.48
C LYS A 146 -5.32 -17.44 10.09
N GLU A 147 -5.55 -18.60 9.48
CA GLU A 147 -6.21 -18.71 8.17
C GLU A 147 -7.67 -18.18 8.23
N GLU A 148 -8.40 -18.47 9.31
CA GLU A 148 -9.75 -17.93 9.53
C GLU A 148 -9.75 -16.40 9.67
N ILE A 149 -8.74 -15.82 10.36
CA ILE A 149 -8.57 -14.37 10.49
C ILE A 149 -8.26 -13.76 9.11
N ALA A 150 -7.34 -14.35 8.35
CA ALA A 150 -7.01 -13.88 7.00
C ALA A 150 -8.24 -13.91 6.09
N LYS A 151 -9.00 -15.00 6.10
CA LYS A 151 -10.24 -15.14 5.35
C LYS A 151 -11.31 -14.11 5.76
N SER A 152 -11.38 -13.78 7.04
CA SER A 152 -12.29 -12.74 7.54
C SER A 152 -11.90 -11.37 6.97
N TYR A 153 -10.59 -11.08 6.87
CA TYR A 153 -10.09 -9.86 6.24
C TYR A 153 -10.42 -9.82 4.74
N GLU A 154 -10.18 -10.93 4.02
CA GLU A 154 -10.50 -11.03 2.59
C GLU A 154 -11.98 -10.80 2.32
N CYS A 155 -12.86 -11.43 3.10
CA CYS A 155 -14.31 -11.23 3.01
C CYS A 155 -14.70 -9.77 3.26
N TYR A 156 -14.07 -9.12 4.26
CA TYR A 156 -14.31 -7.71 4.53
C TYR A 156 -13.92 -6.82 3.35
N ILE A 157 -12.75 -7.05 2.75
CA ILE A 157 -12.29 -6.28 1.59
C ILE A 157 -13.25 -6.42 0.41
N ASP A 158 -13.67 -7.65 0.11
CA ASP A 158 -14.60 -7.90 -0.99
C ASP A 158 -15.96 -7.22 -0.75
N ASP A 159 -16.49 -7.33 0.46
CA ASP A 159 -17.75 -6.71 0.85
C ASP A 159 -17.68 -5.18 0.80
N PHE A 160 -16.59 -4.59 1.31
CA PHE A 160 -16.36 -3.15 1.23
C PHE A 160 -16.35 -2.64 -0.21
N LEU A 161 -15.55 -3.28 -1.07
CA LEU A 161 -15.44 -2.88 -2.49
C LEU A 161 -16.77 -3.10 -3.22
N GLN A 162 -17.48 -4.14 -2.89
CA GLN A 162 -18.84 -4.38 -3.43
C GLN A 162 -19.80 -3.28 -3.03
N ARG A 163 -19.90 -2.91 -1.77
CA ARG A 163 -20.79 -1.84 -1.29
C ARG A 163 -20.48 -0.48 -1.90
N HIS A 164 -19.21 -0.15 -2.06
CA HIS A 164 -18.80 1.19 -2.46
C HIS A 164 -18.52 1.34 -3.96
N PHE A 165 -18.18 0.27 -4.70
CA PHE A 165 -17.68 0.36 -6.07
C PHE A 165 -18.33 -0.61 -7.09
N SER A 166 -19.35 -1.41 -6.72
CA SER A 166 -19.91 -2.46 -7.59
C SER A 166 -20.79 -2.00 -8.75
N GLN A 167 -21.25 -0.78 -8.78
CA GLN A 167 -22.23 -0.38 -9.81
C GLN A 167 -21.64 -0.35 -11.22
N LYS A 168 -20.32 -0.52 -11.43
CA LYS A 168 -19.67 -0.46 -12.75
C LYS A 168 -18.73 -1.62 -13.11
N LEU A 169 -18.52 -2.60 -12.27
CA LEU A 169 -17.66 -3.75 -12.63
C LEU A 169 -18.13 -4.49 -13.91
N LYS A 170 -19.40 -4.38 -14.26
CA LYS A 170 -19.95 -4.94 -15.52
C LYS A 170 -19.65 -4.05 -16.73
N GLU A 171 -19.70 -2.72 -16.59
CA GLU A 171 -19.46 -1.77 -17.68
C GLU A 171 -17.97 -1.60 -17.99
N GLU A 172 -17.10 -1.67 -17.00
CA GLU A 172 -15.64 -1.57 -17.17
C GLU A 172 -15.04 -2.78 -17.92
N ARG A 173 -15.63 -3.98 -17.76
CA ARG A 173 -15.24 -5.16 -18.55
C ARG A 173 -15.58 -5.00 -20.04
N THR A 174 -16.64 -4.27 -20.34
CA THR A 174 -17.09 -4.03 -21.73
C THR A 174 -16.28 -2.89 -22.36
N SER A 175 -15.92 -1.84 -21.60
CA SER A 175 -15.13 -0.70 -22.07
C SER A 175 -13.65 -1.03 -22.27
N ALA A 176 -13.03 -1.78 -21.34
CA ALA A 176 -11.64 -2.22 -21.48
C ALA A 176 -11.41 -3.19 -22.64
N ALA A 177 -12.46 -3.91 -23.06
CA ALA A 177 -12.41 -4.77 -24.25
C ALA A 177 -12.53 -4.01 -25.57
N GLN A 178 -12.95 -2.75 -25.54
CA GLN A 178 -13.12 -1.90 -26.74
C GLN A 178 -11.96 -0.92 -26.97
N GLU A 179 -11.07 -0.71 -26.00
CA GLU A 179 -9.92 0.23 -26.11
C GLU A 179 -8.61 -0.41 -26.62
N ILE A 180 -8.63 -1.70 -27.00
CA ILE A 180 -7.46 -2.34 -27.62
C ILE A 180 -7.58 -2.24 -29.13
N THR A 181 -7.36 -1.03 -29.67
CA THR A 181 -6.89 -0.84 -31.04
C THR A 181 -5.54 -0.15 -30.97
N PRO A 182 -4.49 -0.70 -31.61
CA PRO A 182 -3.17 -0.10 -31.57
C PRO A 182 -3.11 1.06 -32.55
N GLU A 183 -2.91 2.28 -32.08
CA GLU A 183 -2.34 3.36 -32.88
C GLU A 183 -0.86 3.48 -32.60
N GLU A 184 -0.08 3.20 -33.62
CA GLU A 184 1.33 3.59 -33.73
C GLU A 184 1.44 5.11 -33.70
N ASN A 185 2.37 5.67 -32.87
CA ASN A 185 3.31 6.69 -33.36
C ASN A 185 4.13 7.32 -32.24
N GLU A 186 5.42 7.20 -32.44
CA GLU A 186 6.59 8.08 -32.26
C GLU A 186 6.87 8.82 -30.94
N PRO A 187 8.18 8.93 -30.59
CA PRO A 187 8.63 9.45 -29.31
C PRO A 187 8.86 10.96 -29.38
N VAL A 188 8.31 11.70 -28.45
CA VAL A 188 8.71 13.09 -28.19
C VAL A 188 9.59 13.14 -26.94
N VAL A 189 10.87 13.43 -27.17
CA VAL A 189 11.85 13.80 -26.14
C VAL A 189 11.54 15.21 -25.68
N SER A 190 11.29 15.43 -24.42
CA SER A 190 11.46 16.74 -23.81
C SER A 190 11.96 16.63 -22.38
N SER A 191 13.18 17.10 -22.20
CA SER A 191 13.88 17.32 -20.94
C SER A 191 13.23 18.46 -20.15
N SER A 192 12.86 18.21 -18.91
CA SER A 192 12.70 19.27 -17.93
C SER A 192 12.98 18.68 -16.55
N GLY A 193 14.13 19.03 -15.98
CA GLY A 193 14.53 18.66 -14.64
C GLY A 193 13.59 19.28 -13.61
N ARG A 194 13.07 18.47 -12.71
CA ARG A 194 12.45 18.90 -11.46
C ARG A 194 13.13 18.24 -10.28
N ASP A 195 13.51 19.11 -9.37
CA ASP A 195 14.19 18.84 -8.12
C ASP A 195 13.37 17.87 -7.26
N THR A 196 13.75 16.59 -7.28
CA THR A 196 13.16 15.59 -6.41
C THR A 196 13.87 15.62 -5.08
N THR A 197 13.33 16.37 -4.13
CA THR A 197 13.80 16.35 -2.74
C THR A 197 13.61 14.95 -2.16
N LYS A 198 14.68 14.19 -2.12
CA LYS A 198 14.72 12.84 -1.55
C LYS A 198 15.17 12.92 -0.09
N TYR A 199 14.46 12.27 0.81
CA TYR A 199 14.93 12.12 2.19
C TYR A 199 16.03 11.10 2.25
N MET A 200 17.07 11.43 3.01
CA MET A 200 18.18 10.53 3.28
C MET A 200 18.06 9.96 4.70
N LEU A 201 18.10 8.64 4.80
CA LEU A 201 18.51 7.94 6.00
C LEU A 201 19.93 7.45 5.75
N ASP A 202 20.91 7.96 6.51
CA ASP A 202 22.33 7.60 6.42
C ASP A 202 22.95 7.67 5.00
N GLY A 203 22.68 8.74 4.27
CA GLY A 203 23.29 9.00 2.95
C GLY A 203 22.68 8.28 1.75
N LYS A 204 21.70 7.42 1.98
CA LYS A 204 20.94 6.79 0.88
C LYS A 204 19.65 7.53 0.61
N ARG A 205 19.32 7.71 -0.66
CA ARG A 205 18.10 8.40 -1.10
C ARG A 205 16.95 7.41 -1.19
N TYR A 206 15.89 7.64 -0.41
CA TYR A 206 14.62 6.94 -0.52
C TYR A 206 13.58 7.84 -1.18
N ALA A 207 12.66 7.24 -1.93
CA ALA A 207 11.53 7.99 -2.47
C ALA A 207 10.74 8.63 -1.31
N LYS A 208 10.45 9.92 -1.46
CA LYS A 208 9.67 10.70 -0.50
C LYS A 208 8.25 10.13 -0.50
N ASN A 209 7.77 9.69 0.66
CA ASN A 209 6.37 9.23 0.88
C ASN A 209 5.97 7.86 0.34
N ARG A 210 6.89 6.97 0.02
CA ARG A 210 6.42 5.64 -0.32
C ARG A 210 5.96 4.88 0.92
N LEU A 211 4.78 4.32 0.80
CA LEU A 211 4.08 3.53 1.79
C LEU A 211 4.51 2.09 1.68
N VAL A 212 4.95 1.53 2.76
CA VAL A 212 5.00 0.09 2.95
C VAL A 212 3.77 -0.28 3.76
N LEU A 213 2.83 -0.90 3.10
CA LEU A 213 1.67 -1.51 3.75
C LEU A 213 1.99 -2.90 4.24
#